data_06c61119a6d0674567b4d0b85760575d
#
_entry.id   06c61119a6d0674567b4d0b85760575d
#
_cell.length_a   1.000
_cell.length_b   1.000
_cell.length_c   1.000
_cell.angle_alpha   90.00
_cell.angle_beta   90.00
_cell.angle_gamma   90.00
#
_symmetry.space_group_name_H-M   'P 1'
#
loop_
_entity.id
_entity.type
_entity.pdbx_description
1 polymer ?
#
loop_
_entity_poly.entity_id
_entity_poly.type
_entity_poly.pdbx_seq_one_letter_code
_entity_poly.pdbx_strand_id
1 'polypeptide(L)'
;MPIIDPLVPQDLPAEWFLPTVHSVYFQIFSNMLSLPLSASQRDSLAQPRLLPLLDYLPIFDATHAVQRPQDGQTLGLQLSMAAHGPVGLAAMTSRCVGHAMETIAKYAHIRNRLFDFQYDRADGKVRLLMHPRIPLGLYSGFIENATVFAKFSILRAIAHPLDWQQGEILLPWGSGASTGPASDNLRRLPGAPALGFQFPQDVADRPSALSDAELHRHICLAGDEELARLQGSISAKVRHFLHSQQPQWPSVDKVADALSMSRRTLLRKLETEKISYQQLLDEARNELACWYLRQSNLPLSHIAEKMGFSDQTNFSRSFKRWKGDTPNRYRQQFSFSTKP
;
A
#
# COMPACT_ATOMS: atom_id res chain seq x y z
N MET A 1 30.81 4.89 -11.08
CA MET A 1 29.54 4.25 -10.67
C MET A 1 28.51 4.64 -11.69
N PRO A 2 27.81 3.71 -12.35
CA PRO A 2 26.75 4.08 -13.26
C PRO A 2 25.65 4.77 -12.46
N ILE A 3 25.27 5.96 -12.88
CA ILE A 3 24.07 6.66 -12.44
C ILE A 3 22.91 5.75 -12.88
N ILE A 4 22.22 5.14 -11.91
CA ILE A 4 21.00 4.39 -12.19
C ILE A 4 20.00 5.45 -12.62
N ASP A 5 19.70 5.47 -13.91
CA ASP A 5 18.64 6.29 -14.49
C ASP A 5 17.35 6.06 -13.68
N PRO A 6 16.64 7.11 -13.24
CA PRO A 6 15.39 6.93 -12.53
C PRO A 6 14.48 6.07 -13.41
N LEU A 7 13.89 5.02 -12.82
CA LEU A 7 13.01 4.06 -13.50
C LEU A 7 12.10 4.78 -14.50
N VAL A 8 12.31 4.49 -15.78
CA VAL A 8 11.49 5.06 -16.85
C VAL A 8 10.05 4.52 -16.66
N PRO A 9 9.00 5.33 -16.88
CA PRO A 9 7.61 4.93 -16.71
C PRO A 9 7.20 3.62 -17.37
N GLN A 10 7.90 3.24 -18.43
CA GLN A 10 7.66 2.00 -19.16
C GLN A 10 8.01 0.74 -18.37
N ASP A 11 8.80 0.88 -17.28
CA ASP A 11 9.30 -0.21 -16.45
C ASP A 11 8.53 -0.38 -15.13
N LEU A 12 7.59 0.54 -14.81
CA LEU A 12 6.79 0.41 -13.60
C LEU A 12 5.58 -0.49 -13.86
N PRO A 13 5.35 -1.48 -12.99
CA PRO A 13 4.16 -2.31 -13.06
C PRO A 13 2.88 -1.46 -13.00
N ALA A 14 1.87 -1.79 -13.79
CA ALA A 14 0.58 -1.08 -13.80
C ALA A 14 -0.08 -1.08 -12.41
N GLU A 15 0.20 -2.09 -11.61
CA GLU A 15 -0.28 -2.24 -10.25
C GLU A 15 0.20 -1.15 -9.30
N TRP A 16 1.33 -0.47 -9.59
CA TRP A 16 1.85 0.63 -8.78
C TRP A 16 0.95 1.86 -8.78
N PHE A 17 0.08 2.00 -9.78
CA PHE A 17 -0.91 3.06 -9.89
C PHE A 17 -2.22 2.72 -9.15
N LEU A 18 -2.38 1.48 -8.69
CA LEU A 18 -3.57 1.06 -7.97
C LEU A 18 -3.53 1.53 -6.51
N PRO A 19 -4.67 1.96 -5.94
CA PRO A 19 -4.77 2.26 -4.53
C PRO A 19 -4.50 1.00 -3.68
N THR A 20 -3.31 0.92 -3.09
CA THR A 20 -2.84 -0.28 -2.40
C THR A 20 -2.49 -0.07 -0.94
N VAL A 21 -2.03 1.14 -0.55
CA VAL A 21 -1.54 1.41 0.79
C VAL A 21 -2.29 2.60 1.40
N HIS A 22 -2.75 2.47 2.63
CA HIS A 22 -3.57 3.50 3.28
C HIS A 22 -2.77 4.77 3.56
N SER A 23 -3.39 5.93 3.32
CA SER A 23 -2.80 7.28 3.46
C SER A 23 -2.21 7.56 4.85
N VAL A 24 -2.72 6.93 5.90
CA VAL A 24 -2.21 7.08 7.26
C VAL A 24 -0.72 6.71 7.38
N TYR A 25 -0.27 5.69 6.66
CA TYR A 25 1.15 5.30 6.68
C TYR A 25 2.01 6.38 6.01
N PHE A 26 1.53 6.95 4.90
CA PHE A 26 2.22 8.07 4.27
C PHE A 26 2.32 9.27 5.21
N GLN A 27 1.24 9.64 5.91
CA GLN A 27 1.25 10.74 6.87
C GLN A 27 2.27 10.52 7.99
N ILE A 28 2.27 9.33 8.59
CA ILE A 28 3.20 8.99 9.67
C ILE A 28 4.63 9.07 9.16
N PHE A 29 4.93 8.43 8.03
CA PHE A 29 6.28 8.40 7.48
C PHE A 29 6.76 9.77 7.01
N SER A 30 5.89 10.57 6.38
CA SER A 30 6.24 11.93 5.96
C SER A 30 6.54 12.85 7.15
N ASN A 31 5.80 12.70 8.25
CA ASN A 31 6.06 13.47 9.48
C ASN A 31 7.39 13.05 10.12
N MET A 32 7.66 11.75 10.21
CA MET A 32 8.92 11.22 10.77
C MET A 32 10.14 11.70 9.98
N LEU A 33 10.02 11.75 8.66
CA LEU A 33 11.08 12.17 7.75
C LEU A 33 11.10 13.68 7.51
N SER A 34 10.20 14.43 8.12
CA SER A 34 10.04 15.89 7.93
C SER A 34 9.93 16.27 6.45
N LEU A 35 9.20 15.48 5.65
CA LEU A 35 9.06 15.74 4.22
C LEU A 35 8.34 17.07 3.97
N PRO A 36 8.82 17.89 3.04
CA PRO A 36 8.21 19.18 2.70
C PRO A 36 6.93 18.96 1.89
N LEU A 37 5.79 18.77 2.58
CA LEU A 37 4.48 18.66 1.95
C LEU A 37 3.84 20.02 1.76
N SER A 38 3.27 20.27 0.56
CA SER A 38 2.43 21.45 0.31
C SER A 38 1.12 21.37 1.11
N ALA A 39 0.43 22.50 1.30
CA ALA A 39 -0.86 22.53 1.97
C ALA A 39 -1.87 21.60 1.28
N SER A 40 -1.94 21.64 -0.05
CA SER A 40 -2.85 20.77 -0.83
C SER A 40 -2.53 19.27 -0.69
N GLN A 41 -1.25 18.91 -0.54
CA GLN A 41 -0.86 17.51 -0.27
C GLN A 41 -1.30 17.09 1.14
N ARG A 42 -1.10 17.96 2.15
CA ARG A 42 -1.57 17.68 3.52
C ARG A 42 -3.08 17.50 3.57
N ASP A 43 -3.85 18.39 2.92
CA ASP A 43 -5.32 18.30 2.87
C ASP A 43 -5.78 17.02 2.14
N SER A 44 -5.13 16.66 1.04
CA SER A 44 -5.42 15.40 0.31
C SER A 44 -5.13 14.16 1.14
N LEU A 45 -4.09 14.19 1.97
CA LEU A 45 -3.70 13.08 2.83
C LEU A 45 -4.54 13.00 4.11
N ALA A 46 -5.16 14.11 4.54
CA ALA A 46 -6.02 14.15 5.72
C ALA A 46 -7.28 13.26 5.56
N GLN A 47 -7.67 12.96 4.32
CA GLN A 47 -8.77 12.04 4.05
C GLN A 47 -8.28 10.58 4.09
N PRO A 48 -8.89 9.71 4.95
CA PRO A 48 -8.55 8.29 5.00
C PRO A 48 -8.87 7.59 3.67
N ARG A 49 -7.85 7.13 2.96
CA ARG A 49 -8.02 6.41 1.68
C ARG A 49 -6.80 5.54 1.38
N LEU A 50 -6.96 4.61 0.45
CA LEU A 50 -5.82 3.92 -0.14
C LEU A 50 -5.15 4.84 -1.17
N LEU A 51 -3.82 4.87 -1.15
CA LEU A 51 -2.97 5.57 -2.12
C LEU A 51 -2.28 4.54 -3.03
N PRO A 52 -1.98 4.90 -4.28
CA PRO A 52 -1.06 4.16 -5.12
C PRO A 52 0.32 4.03 -4.46
N LEU A 53 1.02 2.90 -4.71
CA LEU A 53 2.39 2.75 -4.24
C LEU A 53 3.31 3.84 -4.80
N LEU A 54 3.00 4.30 -6.00
CA LEU A 54 3.67 5.41 -6.66
C LEU A 54 3.73 6.70 -5.80
N ASP A 55 2.70 6.99 -5.04
CA ASP A 55 2.66 8.17 -4.17
C ASP A 55 3.68 8.10 -3.02
N TYR A 56 4.22 6.89 -2.73
CA TYR A 56 5.23 6.67 -1.71
C TYR A 56 6.67 6.93 -2.18
N LEU A 57 6.90 7.21 -3.46
CA LEU A 57 8.25 7.51 -3.98
C LEU A 57 9.01 8.59 -3.19
N PRO A 58 8.39 9.70 -2.74
CA PRO A 58 9.10 10.69 -1.93
C PRO A 58 9.64 10.12 -0.60
N ILE A 59 8.97 9.11 -0.02
CA ILE A 59 9.43 8.40 1.18
C ILE A 59 10.62 7.50 0.82
N PHE A 60 10.50 6.77 -0.30
CA PHE A 60 11.57 5.88 -0.76
C PHE A 60 12.84 6.65 -1.11
N ASP A 61 12.70 7.83 -1.73
CA ASP A 61 13.83 8.70 -2.06
C ASP A 61 14.48 9.28 -0.79
N ALA A 62 13.67 9.80 0.14
CA ALA A 62 14.15 10.39 1.39
C ALA A 62 14.86 9.37 2.30
N THR A 63 14.49 8.09 2.20
CA THR A 63 15.10 7.00 2.98
C THR A 63 16.20 6.28 2.22
N HIS A 64 16.49 6.64 0.98
CA HIS A 64 17.38 5.87 0.12
C HIS A 64 17.02 4.38 0.09
N ALA A 65 15.72 4.08 -0.10
CA ALA A 65 15.11 2.78 0.12
C ALA A 65 15.78 1.62 -0.65
N VAL A 66 16.36 1.90 -1.83
CA VAL A 66 17.07 0.90 -2.64
C VAL A 66 18.43 0.54 -2.01
N GLN A 67 19.17 1.54 -1.50
CA GLN A 67 20.50 1.35 -0.88
C GLN A 67 20.39 0.96 0.60
N ARG A 68 19.29 1.32 1.26
CA ARG A 68 19.08 1.15 2.69
C ARG A 68 17.73 0.46 2.99
N PRO A 69 17.51 -0.76 2.51
CA PRO A 69 16.23 -1.46 2.70
C PRO A 69 15.88 -1.68 4.19
N GLN A 70 16.90 -1.72 5.08
CA GLN A 70 16.71 -1.84 6.53
C GLN A 70 15.99 -0.64 7.16
N ASP A 71 15.97 0.54 6.53
CA ASP A 71 15.24 1.70 7.05
C ASP A 71 13.72 1.47 7.02
N GLY A 72 13.23 0.59 6.14
CA GLY A 72 11.87 0.09 6.19
C GLY A 72 11.50 -0.56 7.52
N GLN A 73 12.43 -1.30 8.15
CA GLN A 73 12.24 -1.85 9.50
C GLN A 73 12.00 -0.75 10.52
N THR A 74 12.82 0.30 10.51
CA THR A 74 12.71 1.42 11.45
C THR A 74 11.34 2.09 11.33
N LEU A 75 10.88 2.32 10.08
CA LEU A 75 9.55 2.89 9.84
C LEU A 75 8.43 1.96 10.28
N GLY A 76 8.54 0.65 9.99
CA GLY A 76 7.55 -0.35 10.39
C GLY A 76 7.37 -0.43 11.90
N LEU A 77 8.47 -0.45 12.66
CA LEU A 77 8.46 -0.50 14.13
C LEU A 77 7.82 0.72 14.79
N GLN A 78 7.80 1.85 14.12
CA GLN A 78 7.22 3.09 14.66
C GLN A 78 5.71 3.23 14.41
N LEU A 79 5.12 2.32 13.65
CA LEU A 79 3.68 2.32 13.43
C LEU A 79 2.94 1.89 14.70
N SER A 80 2.15 2.82 15.25
CA SER A 80 1.28 2.52 16.39
C SER A 80 0.13 1.58 15.99
N MET A 81 -0.50 0.93 16.98
CA MET A 81 -1.70 0.11 16.76
C MET A 81 -2.81 0.89 16.05
N ALA A 82 -3.00 2.15 16.41
CA ALA A 82 -4.00 3.02 15.80
C ALA A 82 -3.76 3.26 14.30
N ALA A 83 -2.51 3.26 13.85
CA ALA A 83 -2.17 3.40 12.44
C ALA A 83 -2.74 2.26 11.58
N HIS A 84 -2.91 1.08 12.16
CA HIS A 84 -3.50 -0.07 11.49
C HIS A 84 -5.04 -0.07 11.49
N GLY A 85 -5.68 0.92 12.16
CA GLY A 85 -7.13 1.03 12.24
C GLY A 85 -7.80 -0.21 12.83
N PRO A 86 -8.95 -0.66 12.28
CA PRO A 86 -9.65 -1.83 12.79
C PRO A 86 -8.77 -3.09 12.89
N VAL A 87 -7.83 -3.26 11.94
CA VAL A 87 -6.92 -4.43 11.93
C VAL A 87 -6.07 -4.50 13.19
N GLY A 88 -5.42 -3.37 13.56
CA GLY A 88 -4.55 -3.32 14.74
C GLY A 88 -5.33 -3.50 16.05
N LEU A 89 -6.49 -2.83 16.15
CA LEU A 89 -7.34 -2.93 17.34
C LEU A 89 -7.97 -4.32 17.51
N ALA A 90 -8.46 -4.93 16.42
CA ALA A 90 -9.00 -6.29 16.45
C ALA A 90 -7.92 -7.32 16.82
N ALA A 91 -6.72 -7.19 16.26
CA ALA A 91 -5.61 -8.04 16.59
C ALA A 91 -5.23 -7.90 18.10
N MET A 92 -5.16 -6.67 18.61
CA MET A 92 -4.81 -6.39 20.00
C MET A 92 -5.80 -7.00 21.01
N THR A 93 -7.09 -7.02 20.67
CA THR A 93 -8.16 -7.58 21.54
C THR A 93 -8.37 -9.07 21.35
N SER A 94 -7.57 -9.71 20.49
CA SER A 94 -7.63 -11.15 20.21
C SER A 94 -7.30 -11.99 21.46
N ARG A 95 -7.91 -13.16 21.55
CA ARG A 95 -7.74 -14.07 22.70
C ARG A 95 -6.33 -14.64 22.87
N CYS A 96 -5.53 -14.69 21.80
CA CYS A 96 -4.17 -15.22 21.77
C CYS A 96 -3.44 -14.74 20.52
N VAL A 97 -2.12 -14.96 20.43
CA VAL A 97 -1.30 -14.59 19.27
C VAL A 97 -1.79 -15.26 17.99
N GLY A 98 -2.14 -16.56 18.04
CA GLY A 98 -2.68 -17.27 16.88
C GLY A 98 -3.97 -16.66 16.34
N HIS A 99 -4.88 -16.24 17.23
CA HIS A 99 -6.10 -15.54 16.83
C HIS A 99 -5.83 -14.12 16.28
N ALA A 100 -4.80 -13.45 16.81
CA ALA A 100 -4.37 -12.16 16.25
C ALA A 100 -3.81 -12.31 14.82
N MET A 101 -3.03 -13.35 14.57
CA MET A 101 -2.53 -13.67 13.21
C MET A 101 -3.67 -13.95 12.23
N GLU A 102 -4.68 -14.72 12.62
CA GLU A 102 -5.89 -14.98 11.84
C GLU A 102 -6.64 -13.68 11.54
N THR A 103 -6.81 -12.84 12.53
CA THR A 103 -7.46 -11.52 12.42
C THR A 103 -6.69 -10.59 11.46
N ILE A 104 -5.36 -10.56 11.56
CA ILE A 104 -4.52 -9.80 10.62
C ILE A 104 -4.69 -10.34 9.21
N ALA A 105 -4.63 -11.65 9.00
CA ALA A 105 -4.82 -12.24 7.68
C ALA A 105 -6.16 -11.86 7.06
N LYS A 106 -7.23 -11.84 7.85
CA LYS A 106 -8.58 -11.49 7.40
C LYS A 106 -8.71 -10.02 7.01
N TYR A 107 -8.16 -9.09 7.80
CA TYR A 107 -8.45 -7.66 7.68
C TYR A 107 -7.32 -6.80 7.13
N ALA A 108 -6.11 -7.34 6.93
CA ALA A 108 -4.95 -6.55 6.51
C ALA A 108 -5.18 -5.79 5.19
N HIS A 109 -5.99 -6.35 4.27
CA HIS A 109 -6.33 -5.73 2.99
C HIS A 109 -7.11 -4.42 3.10
N ILE A 110 -7.68 -4.10 4.26
CA ILE A 110 -8.30 -2.79 4.50
C ILE A 110 -7.24 -1.68 4.43
N ARG A 111 -6.02 -1.97 4.89
CA ARG A 111 -4.93 -0.98 5.01
C ARG A 111 -3.77 -1.20 4.04
N ASN A 112 -3.51 -2.45 3.67
CA ASN A 112 -2.37 -2.82 2.82
C ASN A 112 -2.79 -3.93 1.85
N ARG A 113 -2.82 -3.61 0.55
CA ARG A 113 -3.14 -4.52 -0.55
C ARG A 113 -1.92 -4.94 -1.35
N LEU A 114 -0.72 -4.56 -0.90
CA LEU A 114 0.52 -4.97 -1.56
C LEU A 114 0.83 -6.45 -1.35
N PHE A 115 0.27 -7.05 -0.29
CA PHE A 115 0.53 -8.43 0.08
C PHE A 115 -0.78 -9.22 0.24
N ASP A 116 -0.73 -10.49 -0.10
CA ASP A 116 -1.67 -11.49 0.39
C ASP A 116 -1.20 -11.97 1.76
N PHE A 117 -2.12 -12.01 2.70
CA PHE A 117 -1.87 -12.45 4.06
C PHE A 117 -2.55 -13.80 4.26
N GLN A 118 -1.75 -14.83 4.48
CA GLN A 118 -2.21 -16.20 4.66
C GLN A 118 -2.00 -16.62 6.11
N TYR A 119 -3.06 -17.12 6.72
CA TYR A 119 -3.02 -17.78 8.02
C TYR A 119 -2.99 -19.29 7.82
N ASP A 120 -2.08 -19.96 8.52
CA ASP A 120 -1.90 -21.40 8.42
C ASP A 120 -1.68 -22.01 9.80
N ARG A 121 -2.26 -23.20 10.00
CA ARG A 121 -2.03 -24.07 11.16
C ARG A 121 -1.68 -25.46 10.67
N ALA A 122 -0.40 -25.79 10.67
CA ALA A 122 0.11 -27.08 10.25
C ALA A 122 1.39 -27.45 11.00
N ASP A 123 1.67 -28.73 11.12
CA ASP A 123 2.91 -29.29 11.66
C ASP A 123 3.25 -28.76 13.08
N GLY A 124 2.22 -28.58 13.93
CA GLY A 124 2.40 -28.07 15.29
C GLY A 124 2.80 -26.58 15.36
N LYS A 125 2.66 -25.85 14.25
CA LYS A 125 2.97 -24.41 14.14
C LYS A 125 1.76 -23.61 13.67
N VAL A 126 1.73 -22.37 14.10
CA VAL A 126 0.80 -21.32 13.59
C VAL A 126 1.62 -20.30 12.84
N ARG A 127 1.20 -19.98 11.61
CA ARG A 127 1.94 -19.08 10.71
C ARG A 127 1.05 -17.95 10.21
N LEU A 128 1.65 -16.77 10.09
CA LEU A 128 1.13 -15.65 9.30
C LEU A 128 2.13 -15.41 8.18
N LEU A 129 1.75 -15.73 6.95
CA LEU A 129 2.59 -15.58 5.76
C LEU A 129 2.14 -14.38 4.94
N MET A 130 3.09 -13.70 4.33
CA MET A 130 2.84 -12.52 3.51
C MET A 130 3.52 -12.71 2.15
N HIS A 131 2.73 -12.69 1.10
CA HIS A 131 3.18 -12.84 -0.28
C HIS A 131 2.92 -11.55 -1.06
N PRO A 132 3.92 -10.95 -1.73
CA PRO A 132 3.67 -9.79 -2.58
C PRO A 132 2.63 -10.12 -3.66
N ARG A 133 1.60 -9.28 -3.79
CA ARG A 133 0.56 -9.38 -4.83
C ARG A 133 0.95 -8.70 -6.12
N ILE A 134 1.90 -7.77 -6.03
CA ILE A 134 2.38 -6.97 -7.15
C ILE A 134 3.90 -6.99 -7.16
N PRO A 135 4.54 -6.82 -8.32
CA PRO A 135 5.99 -6.66 -8.38
C PRO A 135 6.42 -5.40 -7.61
N LEU A 136 7.28 -5.55 -6.62
CA LEU A 136 7.78 -4.44 -5.80
C LEU A 136 9.05 -3.79 -6.36
N GLY A 137 9.67 -4.41 -7.37
CA GLY A 137 10.85 -3.90 -8.06
C GLY A 137 12.05 -3.71 -7.12
N LEU A 138 12.81 -2.65 -7.36
CA LEU A 138 14.00 -2.31 -6.57
C LEU A 138 13.69 -1.97 -5.09
N TYR A 139 12.44 -1.67 -4.77
CA TYR A 139 12.02 -1.28 -3.42
C TYR A 139 11.51 -2.47 -2.58
N SER A 140 11.56 -3.70 -3.12
CA SER A 140 11.04 -4.90 -2.42
C SER A 140 11.59 -5.03 -1.01
N GLY A 141 12.90 -4.97 -0.84
CA GLY A 141 13.54 -5.11 0.46
C GLY A 141 13.04 -4.07 1.49
N PHE A 142 12.87 -2.81 1.09
CA PHE A 142 12.34 -1.76 1.96
C PHE A 142 10.87 -1.98 2.31
N ILE A 143 10.02 -2.24 1.32
CA ILE A 143 8.58 -2.41 1.50
C ILE A 143 8.28 -3.67 2.35
N GLU A 144 9.00 -4.75 2.11
CA GLU A 144 8.88 -5.99 2.86
C GLU A 144 9.32 -5.80 4.31
N ASN A 145 10.45 -5.13 4.56
CA ASN A 145 10.87 -4.76 5.91
C ASN A 145 9.81 -3.89 6.63
N ALA A 146 9.34 -2.83 5.98
CA ALA A 146 8.31 -1.97 6.57
C ALA A 146 7.03 -2.76 6.89
N THR A 147 6.62 -3.67 6.02
CA THR A 147 5.39 -4.46 6.22
C THR A 147 5.52 -5.48 7.32
N VAL A 148 6.61 -6.26 7.37
CA VAL A 148 6.77 -7.30 8.39
C VAL A 148 6.97 -6.68 9.77
N PHE A 149 7.78 -5.62 9.89
CA PHE A 149 8.02 -4.99 11.18
C PHE A 149 6.84 -4.15 11.70
N ALA A 150 5.96 -3.70 10.81
CA ALA A 150 4.66 -3.17 11.19
C ALA A 150 3.77 -4.22 11.89
N LYS A 151 3.78 -5.47 11.39
CA LYS A 151 3.04 -6.57 12.02
C LYS A 151 3.74 -7.12 13.26
N PHE A 152 5.07 -7.10 13.26
CA PHE A 152 5.88 -7.39 14.44
C PHE A 152 5.44 -6.57 15.65
N SER A 153 5.28 -5.26 15.50
CA SER A 153 4.84 -4.36 16.58
C SER A 153 3.47 -4.76 17.16
N ILE A 154 2.54 -5.18 16.30
CA ILE A 154 1.21 -5.65 16.71
C ILE A 154 1.33 -6.95 17.53
N LEU A 155 2.00 -7.96 16.96
CA LEU A 155 2.08 -9.29 17.60
C LEU A 155 2.86 -9.24 18.90
N ARG A 156 3.93 -8.44 18.99
CA ARG A 156 4.72 -8.25 20.20
C ARG A 156 3.90 -7.66 21.35
N ALA A 157 2.98 -6.74 21.07
CA ALA A 157 2.15 -6.15 22.12
C ALA A 157 1.16 -7.14 22.72
N ILE A 158 0.82 -8.23 22.03
CA ILE A 158 -0.18 -9.23 22.44
C ILE A 158 0.49 -10.41 23.12
N ALA A 159 1.68 -10.80 22.67
CA ALA A 159 2.40 -11.96 23.19
C ALA A 159 3.01 -11.68 24.57
N HIS A 160 2.93 -12.66 25.46
CA HIS A 160 3.70 -12.60 26.69
C HIS A 160 5.21 -12.59 26.37
N PRO A 161 6.05 -11.82 27.09
CA PRO A 161 7.48 -11.71 26.77
C PRO A 161 8.24 -13.03 26.66
N LEU A 162 7.93 -14.01 27.52
CA LEU A 162 8.55 -15.35 27.47
C LEU A 162 8.07 -16.19 26.27
N ASP A 163 6.84 -16.01 25.85
CA ASP A 163 6.25 -16.69 24.70
C ASP A 163 6.78 -16.11 23.39
N TRP A 164 7.02 -14.80 23.38
CA TRP A 164 7.58 -14.08 22.26
C TRP A 164 8.91 -14.68 21.77
N GLN A 165 9.79 -15.05 22.70
CA GLN A 165 11.11 -15.62 22.39
C GLN A 165 11.05 -16.99 21.70
N GLN A 166 9.92 -17.68 21.77
CA GLN A 166 9.71 -18.98 21.11
C GLN A 166 9.19 -18.86 19.67
N GLY A 167 8.85 -17.63 19.26
CA GLY A 167 8.46 -17.34 17.89
C GLY A 167 9.64 -17.16 16.96
N GLU A 168 9.35 -17.16 15.67
CA GLU A 168 10.32 -16.93 14.60
C GLU A 168 9.75 -15.92 13.60
N ILE A 169 10.61 -15.00 13.14
CA ILE A 169 10.32 -14.13 11.99
C ILE A 169 10.91 -14.76 10.73
N LEU A 170 10.09 -14.93 9.73
CA LEU A 170 10.44 -15.55 8.45
C LEU A 170 10.88 -14.46 7.47
N LEU A 171 12.09 -14.58 6.94
CA LEU A 171 12.69 -13.61 6.03
C LEU A 171 13.19 -14.33 4.76
N PRO A 172 12.63 -14.08 3.57
CA PRO A 172 13.09 -14.69 2.32
C PRO A 172 14.51 -14.31 1.92
N TRP A 173 14.95 -13.10 2.31
CA TRP A 173 16.30 -12.61 2.06
C TRP A 173 17.29 -13.09 3.14
N GLY A 174 18.53 -13.29 2.74
CA GLY A 174 19.58 -13.74 3.65
C GLY A 174 19.89 -12.76 4.80
N SER A 175 20.54 -13.24 5.83
CA SER A 175 20.80 -12.55 7.11
C SER A 175 21.55 -11.21 7.03
N GLY A 176 22.10 -10.84 5.88
CA GLY A 176 22.85 -9.58 5.71
C GLY A 176 22.01 -8.31 5.66
N ALA A 177 20.70 -8.40 5.51
CA ALA A 177 19.82 -7.25 5.30
C ALA A 177 19.07 -6.77 6.55
N SER A 178 19.18 -7.46 7.68
CA SER A 178 18.38 -7.15 8.87
C SER A 178 19.21 -7.22 10.16
N THR A 179 19.99 -6.18 10.40
CA THR A 179 20.55 -5.87 11.72
C THR A 179 19.59 -4.98 12.49
N GLY A 180 18.39 -5.48 12.81
CA GLY A 180 17.52 -4.76 13.73
C GLY A 180 18.08 -4.79 15.16
N PRO A 181 17.60 -3.92 16.05
CA PRO A 181 18.10 -3.88 17.40
C PRO A 181 18.04 -5.27 18.04
N ALA A 182 19.15 -5.68 18.63
CA ALA A 182 19.30 -6.97 19.33
C ALA A 182 18.33 -7.18 20.50
N SER A 183 17.45 -6.19 20.74
CA SER A 183 16.54 -6.13 21.89
C SER A 183 15.21 -6.87 21.72
N ASP A 184 14.92 -7.41 20.54
CA ASP A 184 13.61 -8.00 20.28
C ASP A 184 13.51 -9.51 20.54
N ASN A 185 14.64 -10.20 20.76
CA ASN A 185 14.77 -11.60 21.14
C ASN A 185 13.98 -12.62 20.28
N LEU A 186 13.47 -12.20 19.11
CA LEU A 186 12.80 -13.10 18.19
C LEU A 186 13.82 -13.73 17.24
N ARG A 187 13.77 -15.04 17.12
CA ARG A 187 14.64 -15.76 16.21
C ARG A 187 14.32 -15.39 14.75
N ARG A 188 15.32 -15.06 14.00
CA ARG A 188 15.21 -14.77 12.56
C ARG A 188 15.54 -16.02 11.76
N LEU A 189 14.65 -16.38 10.83
CA LEU A 189 14.83 -17.51 9.94
C LEU A 189 15.08 -17.00 8.52
N PRO A 190 16.34 -16.80 8.11
CA PRO A 190 16.69 -16.36 6.77
C PRO A 190 16.47 -17.49 5.76
N GLY A 191 16.19 -17.11 4.49
CA GLY A 191 15.94 -18.09 3.43
C GLY A 191 14.59 -18.81 3.54
N ALA A 192 13.66 -18.28 4.34
CA ALA A 192 12.30 -18.80 4.42
C ALA A 192 11.58 -18.64 3.06
N PRO A 193 10.64 -19.53 2.73
CA PRO A 193 9.92 -19.47 1.44
C PRO A 193 8.99 -18.28 1.32
N ALA A 194 8.62 -17.66 2.43
CA ALA A 194 7.74 -16.49 2.49
C ALA A 194 8.13 -15.56 3.64
N LEU A 195 7.75 -14.31 3.52
CA LEU A 195 7.83 -13.31 4.59
C LEU A 195 6.75 -13.62 5.64
N GLY A 196 7.06 -13.49 6.95
CA GLY A 196 6.02 -13.71 7.95
C GLY A 196 6.50 -14.02 9.36
N PHE A 197 5.65 -14.69 10.10
CA PHE A 197 5.86 -15.12 11.48
C PHE A 197 5.42 -16.55 11.66
N GLN A 198 6.10 -17.27 12.55
CA GLN A 198 5.59 -18.54 13.03
C GLN A 198 5.85 -18.72 14.53
N PHE A 199 4.92 -19.41 15.17
CA PHE A 199 5.00 -19.78 16.59
C PHE A 199 4.66 -21.27 16.77
N PRO A 200 5.22 -21.96 17.77
CA PRO A 200 4.68 -23.23 18.20
C PRO A 200 3.18 -23.08 18.55
N GLN A 201 2.37 -24.08 18.21
CA GLN A 201 0.92 -23.98 18.38
C GLN A 201 0.50 -23.79 19.83
N ASP A 202 1.14 -24.49 20.75
CA ASP A 202 0.87 -24.36 22.19
C ASP A 202 1.18 -22.96 22.73
N VAL A 203 2.20 -22.30 22.16
CA VAL A 203 2.57 -20.91 22.47
C VAL A 203 1.59 -19.92 21.84
N ALA A 204 1.24 -20.13 20.58
CA ALA A 204 0.31 -19.27 19.85
C ALA A 204 -1.11 -19.27 20.46
N ASP A 205 -1.50 -20.33 21.12
CA ASP A 205 -2.82 -20.51 21.73
C ASP A 205 -2.90 -20.06 23.20
N ARG A 206 -1.79 -19.62 23.81
CA ARG A 206 -1.80 -19.08 25.19
C ARG A 206 -2.62 -17.82 25.27
N PRO A 207 -3.45 -17.69 26.33
CA PRO A 207 -4.32 -16.52 26.48
C PRO A 207 -3.54 -15.20 26.54
N SER A 208 -4.03 -14.19 25.83
CA SER A 208 -3.50 -12.83 25.90
C SER A 208 -4.09 -12.07 27.08
N ALA A 209 -3.27 -11.32 27.81
CA ALA A 209 -3.72 -10.43 28.88
C ALA A 209 -4.56 -9.24 28.35
N LEU A 210 -4.45 -8.93 27.05
CA LEU A 210 -5.20 -7.85 26.39
C LEU A 210 -6.52 -8.34 25.76
N SER A 211 -6.87 -9.62 25.96
CA SER A 211 -8.08 -10.21 25.38
C SER A 211 -9.34 -9.53 25.87
N ASP A 212 -10.14 -9.04 24.93
CA ASP A 212 -11.49 -8.50 25.19
C ASP A 212 -12.43 -9.01 24.08
N ALA A 213 -13.21 -10.02 24.39
CA ALA A 213 -14.07 -10.70 23.41
C ALA A 213 -15.21 -9.81 22.90
N GLU A 214 -15.74 -8.92 23.74
CA GLU A 214 -16.82 -8.03 23.33
C GLU A 214 -16.31 -6.91 22.42
N LEU A 215 -15.25 -6.25 22.82
CA LEU A 215 -14.59 -5.22 22.01
C LEU A 215 -14.09 -5.80 20.68
N HIS A 216 -13.45 -6.98 20.73
CA HIS A 216 -13.00 -7.69 19.53
C HIS A 216 -14.14 -7.91 18.54
N ARG A 217 -15.30 -8.42 19.02
CA ARG A 217 -16.47 -8.66 18.18
C ARG A 217 -16.99 -7.37 17.52
N HIS A 218 -17.07 -6.27 18.26
CA HIS A 218 -17.52 -4.98 17.72
C HIS A 218 -16.57 -4.43 16.65
N ILE A 219 -15.27 -4.53 16.88
CA ILE A 219 -14.27 -4.07 15.91
C ILE A 219 -14.30 -4.96 14.65
N CYS A 220 -14.46 -6.28 14.81
CA CYS A 220 -14.58 -7.19 13.68
C CYS A 220 -15.82 -6.92 12.82
N LEU A 221 -16.97 -6.57 13.42
CA LEU A 221 -18.16 -6.16 12.66
C LEU A 221 -17.87 -4.93 11.80
N ALA A 222 -17.25 -3.90 12.35
CA ALA A 222 -16.85 -2.72 11.58
C ALA A 222 -15.83 -3.06 10.48
N GLY A 223 -14.91 -3.98 10.76
CA GLY A 223 -13.95 -4.50 9.77
C GLY A 223 -14.63 -5.27 8.64
N ASP A 224 -15.61 -6.11 8.95
CA ASP A 224 -16.39 -6.85 7.95
C ASP A 224 -17.19 -5.92 7.04
N GLU A 225 -17.82 -4.86 7.59
CA GLU A 225 -18.51 -3.84 6.82
C GLU A 225 -17.56 -3.08 5.89
N GLU A 226 -16.38 -2.71 6.37
CA GLU A 226 -15.37 -2.03 5.56
C GLU A 226 -14.82 -2.93 4.46
N LEU A 227 -14.55 -4.20 4.76
CA LEU A 227 -14.13 -5.21 3.78
C LEU A 227 -15.20 -5.42 2.70
N ALA A 228 -16.46 -5.59 3.08
CA ALA A 228 -17.57 -5.74 2.16
C ALA A 228 -17.70 -4.53 1.24
N ARG A 229 -17.56 -3.31 1.77
CA ARG A 229 -17.55 -2.07 1.00
C ARG A 229 -16.41 -2.03 -0.01
N LEU A 230 -15.21 -2.42 0.40
CA LEU A 230 -14.01 -2.43 -0.46
C LEU A 230 -14.05 -3.53 -1.54
N GLN A 231 -14.63 -4.68 -1.25
CA GLN A 231 -14.76 -5.80 -2.18
C GLN A 231 -15.95 -5.64 -3.14
N GLY A 232 -17.01 -5.00 -2.68
CA GLY A 232 -18.24 -4.76 -3.44
C GLY A 232 -18.21 -3.57 -4.37
N SER A 233 -17.25 -2.63 -4.18
CA SER A 233 -17.18 -1.39 -4.93
C SER A 233 -16.95 -1.62 -6.43
N ILE A 234 -17.91 -1.23 -7.25
CA ILE A 234 -17.77 -1.30 -8.70
C ILE A 234 -16.75 -0.27 -9.19
N SER A 235 -16.65 0.88 -8.53
CA SER A 235 -15.65 1.90 -8.85
C SER A 235 -14.23 1.38 -8.63
N ALA A 236 -13.97 0.59 -7.58
CA ALA A 236 -12.67 -0.03 -7.37
C ALA A 236 -12.30 -1.01 -8.50
N LYS A 237 -13.27 -1.83 -8.96
CA LYS A 237 -13.08 -2.75 -10.10
C LYS A 237 -12.80 -1.99 -11.39
N VAL A 238 -13.53 -0.90 -11.64
CA VAL A 238 -13.31 -0.03 -12.81
C VAL A 238 -11.93 0.63 -12.75
N ARG A 239 -11.53 1.19 -11.61
CA ARG A 239 -10.18 1.76 -11.43
C ARG A 239 -9.10 0.71 -11.75
N HIS A 240 -9.22 -0.48 -11.17
CA HIS A 240 -8.28 -1.56 -11.43
C HIS A 240 -8.16 -1.84 -12.94
N PHE A 241 -9.28 -1.97 -13.64
CA PHE A 241 -9.27 -2.23 -15.07
C PHE A 241 -8.66 -1.07 -15.87
N LEU A 242 -9.00 0.18 -15.55
CA LEU A 242 -8.42 1.37 -16.20
C LEU A 242 -6.89 1.39 -16.07
N HIS A 243 -6.35 1.09 -14.90
CA HIS A 243 -4.91 1.06 -14.67
C HIS A 243 -4.21 -0.10 -15.38
N SER A 244 -4.84 -1.27 -15.45
CA SER A 244 -4.26 -2.44 -16.14
C SER A 244 -4.18 -2.28 -17.68
N GLN A 245 -4.94 -1.33 -18.25
CA GLN A 245 -4.98 -1.10 -19.70
C GLN A 245 -4.09 0.07 -20.16
N GLN A 246 -3.38 0.74 -19.27
CA GLN A 246 -2.51 1.87 -19.62
C GLN A 246 -1.43 1.47 -20.66
N PRO A 247 -1.09 2.35 -21.57
CA PRO A 247 -1.59 3.72 -21.79
C PRO A 247 -2.85 3.79 -22.68
N GLN A 248 -3.46 2.68 -23.00
CA GLN A 248 -4.68 2.61 -23.79
C GLN A 248 -5.90 2.77 -22.90
N TRP A 249 -6.58 3.89 -23.00
CA TRP A 249 -7.75 4.18 -22.19
C TRP A 249 -9.01 3.51 -22.77
N PRO A 250 -9.56 2.49 -22.12
CA PRO A 250 -10.72 1.75 -22.63
C PRO A 250 -11.98 2.62 -22.63
N SER A 251 -12.94 2.29 -23.49
CA SER A 251 -14.28 2.85 -23.42
C SER A 251 -15.07 2.22 -22.28
N VAL A 252 -16.15 2.89 -21.85
CA VAL A 252 -17.06 2.34 -20.84
C VAL A 252 -17.63 0.97 -21.25
N ASP A 253 -17.83 0.74 -22.53
CA ASP A 253 -18.33 -0.52 -23.06
C ASP A 253 -17.31 -1.65 -22.83
N LYS A 254 -16.04 -1.41 -23.19
CA LYS A 254 -14.97 -2.38 -22.92
C LYS A 254 -14.83 -2.72 -21.43
N VAL A 255 -15.00 -1.72 -20.56
CA VAL A 255 -14.97 -1.96 -19.10
C VAL A 255 -16.16 -2.79 -18.66
N ALA A 256 -17.33 -2.50 -19.18
CA ALA A 256 -18.56 -3.25 -18.87
C ALA A 256 -18.43 -4.72 -19.29
N ASP A 257 -17.93 -4.96 -20.49
CA ASP A 257 -17.69 -6.32 -21.02
C ASP A 257 -16.68 -7.08 -20.15
N ALA A 258 -15.55 -6.44 -19.79
CA ALA A 258 -14.54 -7.05 -18.92
C ALA A 258 -15.07 -7.39 -17.52
N LEU A 259 -16.04 -6.63 -17.02
CA LEU A 259 -16.70 -6.89 -15.75
C LEU A 259 -17.96 -7.79 -15.89
N SER A 260 -18.17 -8.37 -17.07
CA SER A 260 -19.30 -9.27 -17.38
C SER A 260 -20.68 -8.62 -17.08
N MET A 261 -20.85 -7.35 -17.46
CA MET A 261 -22.11 -6.63 -17.28
C MET A 261 -22.42 -5.71 -18.47
N SER A 262 -23.70 -5.34 -18.63
CA SER A 262 -24.05 -4.34 -19.62
C SER A 262 -23.57 -2.94 -19.23
N ARG A 263 -23.29 -2.08 -20.23
CA ARG A 263 -22.99 -0.65 -20.00
C ARG A 263 -24.01 0.01 -19.05
N ARG A 264 -25.31 -0.23 -19.27
CA ARG A 264 -26.38 0.31 -18.43
C ARG A 264 -26.24 -0.13 -16.96
N THR A 265 -25.92 -1.41 -16.74
CA THR A 265 -25.72 -1.97 -15.40
C THR A 265 -24.51 -1.34 -14.72
N LEU A 266 -23.38 -1.20 -15.45
CA LEU A 266 -22.18 -0.57 -14.95
C LEU A 266 -22.46 0.88 -14.52
N LEU A 267 -23.02 1.69 -15.41
CA LEU A 267 -23.30 3.11 -15.12
C LEU A 267 -24.25 3.28 -13.93
N ARG A 268 -25.32 2.48 -13.84
CA ARG A 268 -26.25 2.52 -12.70
C ARG A 268 -25.56 2.17 -11.38
N LYS A 269 -24.66 1.17 -11.38
CA LYS A 269 -23.91 0.80 -10.17
C LYS A 269 -22.92 1.89 -9.76
N LEU A 270 -22.24 2.53 -10.72
CA LEU A 270 -21.36 3.69 -10.44
C LEU A 270 -22.17 4.87 -9.88
N GLU A 271 -23.34 5.14 -10.43
CA GLU A 271 -24.24 6.18 -9.91
C GLU A 271 -24.66 5.91 -8.46
N THR A 272 -24.94 4.65 -8.10
CA THR A 272 -25.22 4.27 -6.71
C THR A 272 -24.05 4.58 -5.78
N GLU A 273 -22.82 4.48 -6.28
CA GLU A 273 -21.57 4.86 -5.58
C GLU A 273 -21.26 6.37 -5.69
N LYS A 274 -22.16 7.16 -6.31
CA LYS A 274 -22.05 8.62 -6.52
C LYS A 274 -20.77 9.02 -7.29
N ILE A 275 -20.34 8.18 -8.23
CA ILE A 275 -19.18 8.44 -9.07
C ILE A 275 -19.53 8.08 -10.53
N SER A 276 -19.02 8.86 -11.48
CA SER A 276 -19.18 8.57 -12.90
C SER A 276 -17.96 7.85 -13.48
N TYR A 277 -18.16 7.13 -14.59
CA TYR A 277 -17.04 6.54 -15.34
C TYR A 277 -16.02 7.60 -15.77
N GLN A 278 -16.51 8.76 -16.22
CA GLN A 278 -15.64 9.87 -16.66
C GLN A 278 -14.77 10.39 -15.52
N GLN A 279 -15.31 10.48 -14.30
CA GLN A 279 -14.52 10.87 -13.13
C GLN A 279 -13.40 9.85 -12.86
N LEU A 280 -13.71 8.55 -12.89
CA LEU A 280 -12.71 7.49 -12.71
C LEU A 280 -11.62 7.53 -13.78
N LEU A 281 -12.00 7.76 -15.02
CA LEU A 281 -11.06 7.89 -16.15
C LEU A 281 -10.19 9.15 -15.99
N ASP A 282 -10.78 10.27 -15.61
CA ASP A 282 -10.07 11.52 -15.37
C ASP A 282 -9.09 11.42 -14.20
N GLU A 283 -9.49 10.73 -13.13
CA GLU A 283 -8.60 10.44 -11.98
C GLU A 283 -7.41 9.59 -12.41
N ALA A 284 -7.63 8.49 -13.12
CA ALA A 284 -6.57 7.61 -13.58
C ALA A 284 -5.59 8.32 -14.54
N ARG A 285 -6.13 9.13 -15.48
CA ARG A 285 -5.31 9.97 -16.37
C ARG A 285 -4.49 11.00 -15.63
N ASN A 286 -5.10 11.66 -14.65
CA ASN A 286 -4.44 12.67 -13.83
C ASN A 286 -3.30 12.07 -13.00
N GLU A 287 -3.50 10.90 -12.39
CA GLU A 287 -2.48 10.20 -11.61
C GLU A 287 -1.25 9.89 -12.49
N LEU A 288 -1.48 9.30 -13.66
CA LEU A 288 -0.41 8.99 -14.61
C LEU A 288 0.27 10.25 -15.15
N ALA A 289 -0.48 11.31 -15.46
CA ALA A 289 0.07 12.58 -15.90
C ALA A 289 0.95 13.24 -14.85
N CYS A 290 0.51 13.26 -13.60
CA CYS A 290 1.29 13.77 -12.47
C CYS A 290 2.60 12.99 -12.30
N TRP A 291 2.56 11.68 -12.49
CA TRP A 291 3.74 10.84 -12.43
C TRP A 291 4.74 11.22 -13.53
N TYR A 292 4.32 11.28 -14.82
CA TYR A 292 5.19 11.70 -15.91
C TYR A 292 5.79 13.09 -15.71
N LEU A 293 5.00 14.03 -15.18
CA LEU A 293 5.45 15.39 -14.94
C LEU A 293 6.51 15.49 -13.84
N ARG A 294 6.46 14.58 -12.84
CA ARG A 294 7.42 14.52 -11.73
C ARG A 294 8.68 13.74 -12.06
N GLN A 295 8.53 12.64 -12.79
CA GLN A 295 9.58 11.63 -12.93
C GLN A 295 10.22 11.59 -14.33
N SER A 296 9.75 12.42 -15.26
CA SER A 296 10.31 12.43 -16.62
C SER A 296 10.43 13.84 -17.19
N ASN A 297 11.40 13.99 -18.10
CA ASN A 297 11.56 15.19 -18.93
C ASN A 297 10.80 15.12 -20.26
N LEU A 298 9.84 14.20 -20.39
CA LEU A 298 9.05 14.06 -21.61
C LEU A 298 8.36 15.38 -21.98
N PRO A 299 8.35 15.76 -23.29
CA PRO A 299 7.57 16.90 -23.77
C PRO A 299 6.10 16.75 -23.42
N LEU A 300 5.43 17.87 -23.13
CA LEU A 300 4.00 17.85 -22.80
C LEU A 300 3.12 17.24 -23.88
N SER A 301 3.52 17.36 -25.14
CA SER A 301 2.83 16.73 -26.28
C SER A 301 2.84 15.20 -26.17
N HIS A 302 3.97 14.59 -25.81
CA HIS A 302 4.07 13.14 -25.60
C HIS A 302 3.28 12.68 -24.37
N ILE A 303 3.27 13.48 -23.30
CA ILE A 303 2.44 13.18 -22.12
C ILE A 303 0.95 13.25 -22.53
N ALA A 304 0.55 14.25 -23.30
CA ALA A 304 -0.82 14.39 -23.79
C ALA A 304 -1.27 13.15 -24.59
N GLU A 305 -0.42 12.67 -25.49
CA GLU A 305 -0.65 11.46 -26.28
C GLU A 305 -0.83 10.22 -25.38
N LYS A 306 0.07 10.03 -24.41
CA LYS A 306 -0.02 8.92 -23.44
C LYS A 306 -1.29 9.00 -22.57
N MET A 307 -1.80 10.20 -22.30
CA MET A 307 -3.08 10.40 -21.60
C MET A 307 -4.30 10.22 -22.52
N GLY A 308 -4.09 9.93 -23.80
CA GLY A 308 -5.16 9.75 -24.80
C GLY A 308 -5.82 11.06 -25.23
N PHE A 309 -5.10 12.18 -25.18
CA PHE A 309 -5.54 13.46 -25.76
C PHE A 309 -5.02 13.62 -27.18
N SER A 310 -5.86 14.22 -28.01
CA SER A 310 -5.51 14.53 -29.42
C SER A 310 -4.39 15.57 -29.54
N ASP A 311 -4.27 16.45 -28.54
CA ASP A 311 -3.29 17.54 -28.53
C ASP A 311 -2.95 18.01 -27.11
N GLN A 312 -1.81 18.71 -27.02
CA GLN A 312 -1.30 19.26 -25.77
C GLN A 312 -2.22 20.30 -25.13
N THR A 313 -3.00 21.04 -25.92
CA THR A 313 -3.86 22.13 -25.43
C THR A 313 -5.03 21.54 -24.64
N ASN A 314 -5.67 20.52 -25.18
CA ASN A 314 -6.76 19.79 -24.53
C ASN A 314 -6.28 19.09 -23.25
N PHE A 315 -5.11 18.49 -23.29
CA PHE A 315 -4.46 17.93 -22.09
C PHE A 315 -4.24 19.03 -21.04
N SER A 316 -3.61 20.14 -21.42
CA SER A 316 -3.27 21.23 -20.48
C SER A 316 -4.52 21.84 -19.82
N ARG A 317 -5.62 22.00 -20.58
CA ARG A 317 -6.90 22.46 -20.02
C ARG A 317 -7.48 21.44 -19.01
N SER A 318 -7.46 20.17 -19.36
CA SER A 318 -7.95 19.09 -18.49
C SER A 318 -7.11 18.98 -17.23
N PHE A 319 -5.79 19.02 -17.36
CA PHE A 319 -4.87 18.98 -16.23
C PHE A 319 -5.07 20.17 -15.27
N LYS A 320 -5.25 21.38 -15.81
CA LYS A 320 -5.56 22.58 -15.02
C LYS A 320 -6.89 22.42 -14.27
N ARG A 321 -7.91 21.80 -14.90
CA ARG A 321 -9.18 21.49 -14.22
C ARG A 321 -9.00 20.48 -13.10
N TRP A 322 -8.13 19.47 -13.25
CA TRP A 322 -7.89 18.44 -12.25
C TRP A 322 -7.04 18.90 -11.07
N LYS A 323 -6.02 19.73 -11.34
CA LYS A 323 -5.01 20.13 -10.33
C LYS A 323 -5.03 21.61 -9.95
N GLY A 324 -5.81 22.41 -10.62
CA GLY A 324 -5.83 23.89 -10.39
C GLY A 324 -4.65 24.64 -11.02
N ASP A 325 -3.63 23.94 -11.51
CA ASP A 325 -2.42 24.53 -12.07
C ASP A 325 -2.07 23.91 -13.44
N THR A 326 -1.20 24.59 -14.19
CA THR A 326 -0.76 24.12 -15.50
C THR A 326 0.28 22.99 -15.38
N PRO A 327 0.37 22.07 -16.38
CA PRO A 327 1.36 20.98 -16.34
C PRO A 327 2.80 21.48 -16.15
N ASN A 328 3.18 22.59 -16.81
CA ASN A 328 4.52 23.15 -16.66
C ASN A 328 4.81 23.66 -15.26
N ARG A 329 3.87 24.38 -14.64
CA ARG A 329 4.02 24.86 -13.27
C ARG A 329 4.09 23.69 -12.29
N TYR A 330 3.23 22.68 -12.51
CA TYR A 330 3.26 21.46 -11.71
C TYR A 330 4.63 20.76 -11.82
N ARG A 331 5.18 20.61 -13.02
CA ARG A 331 6.53 20.05 -13.22
C ARG A 331 7.58 20.84 -12.48
N GLN A 332 7.57 22.16 -12.57
CA GLN A 332 8.55 23.03 -11.90
C GLN A 332 8.53 22.91 -10.37
N GLN A 333 7.37 22.64 -9.75
CA GLN A 333 7.25 22.44 -8.30
C GLN A 333 7.98 21.17 -7.82
N PHE A 334 8.18 20.19 -8.69
CA PHE A 334 8.84 18.91 -8.37
C PHE A 334 10.19 18.74 -9.06
N SER A 335 10.59 19.66 -9.94
CA SER A 335 11.94 19.72 -10.46
C SER A 335 12.85 20.18 -9.33
N PHE A 336 13.41 19.25 -8.57
CA PHE A 336 14.52 19.57 -7.69
C PHE A 336 15.64 20.13 -8.55
N SER A 337 16.05 21.35 -8.27
CA SER A 337 17.23 21.97 -8.85
C SER A 337 18.42 21.04 -8.70
N THR A 338 18.74 20.26 -9.72
CA THR A 338 20.14 19.94 -10.01
C THR A 338 20.79 21.24 -10.46
N LYS A 339 21.12 22.12 -9.52
CA LYS A 339 22.17 23.09 -9.76
C LYS A 339 23.50 22.38 -9.54
N PRO A 340 24.47 22.60 -10.47
CA PRO A 340 25.78 21.97 -10.46
C PRO A 340 26.60 22.35 -9.23
#